data_dd352ad6de705c7b7e662f10c9f49053
#
_entry.id   dd352ad6de705c7b7e662f10c9f49053
#
_cell.length_a   1.000
_cell.length_b   1.000
_cell.length_c   1.000
_cell.angle_alpha   90.00
_cell.angle_beta   90.00
_cell.angle_gamma   90.00
#
_symmetry.space_group_name_H-M   'P 1'
#
loop_
_entity.id
_entity.type
_entity.pdbx_description
1 polymer ?
#
loop_
_entity_poly.entity_id
_entity_poly.type
_entity_poly.pdbx_seq_one_letter_code
_entity_poly.pdbx_strand_id
1 'polypeptide(L)'
;MKASSLVRHILGIVLGLAFVNVGIDHFIHPSWYEPIVPEILPSARFWVLLSGVFEVGFGLMLILPKTRTLGSLGITWMLVGLYWANFNMWYNDIPLNDTHYDDFWHAIRLLIQILLIVLITWIGEITPFKGKERSIDIMDVFQGRITSCGFESGDRIVVGDWITSPFGKFTDIMWATKEGKRILIAPNNQISDYVQSLYTFDEVVVEEISVTNFEGGMKLTSESLNLEYRWSRGWTIPFSRSLFFIATVESLFAKLFFGTRTHGVTKNGRKEWYAIDRISSITNASAIINSQDAGGKRPMKEPCKFGFSEAPKKPSSCEVRTHIL
;
A
#
# COMPACT_ATOMS: atom_id res chain seq x y z
N MET A 1 32.87 9.03 6.25
CA MET A 1 31.62 9.26 5.46
C MET A 1 31.90 8.88 4.01
N LYS A 2 31.02 8.07 3.37
CA LYS A 2 31.16 7.80 1.93
C LYS A 2 30.95 9.12 1.16
N ALA A 3 31.70 9.38 0.09
CA ALA A 3 31.61 10.61 -0.69
C ALA A 3 30.17 10.99 -1.09
N SER A 4 29.32 10.00 -1.42
CA SER A 4 27.90 10.19 -1.73
C SER A 4 27.07 10.75 -0.56
N SER A 5 27.41 10.44 0.68
CA SER A 5 26.72 10.95 1.87
C SER A 5 27.06 12.43 2.11
N LEU A 6 28.31 12.83 1.88
CA LEU A 6 28.74 14.23 2.00
C LEU A 6 28.06 15.10 0.94
N VAL A 7 28.02 14.63 -0.32
CA VAL A 7 27.36 15.35 -1.43
C VAL A 7 25.88 15.55 -1.13
N ARG A 8 25.15 14.52 -0.67
CA ARG A 8 23.75 14.64 -0.26
C ARG A 8 23.55 15.66 0.85
N HIS A 9 24.47 15.69 1.81
CA HIS A 9 24.39 16.63 2.91
C HIS A 9 24.50 18.08 2.44
N ILE A 10 25.51 18.36 1.60
CA ILE A 10 25.73 19.69 1.03
C ILE A 10 24.53 20.11 0.17
N LEU A 11 24.08 19.25 -0.75
CA LEU A 11 22.93 19.55 -1.61
C LEU A 11 21.63 19.72 -0.81
N GLY A 12 21.44 18.96 0.26
CA GLY A 12 20.29 19.12 1.17
C GLY A 12 20.27 20.49 1.84
N ILE A 13 21.43 21.01 2.24
CA ILE A 13 21.54 22.36 2.80
C ILE A 13 21.28 23.42 1.73
N VAL A 14 21.95 23.32 0.57
CA VAL A 14 21.82 24.31 -0.51
C VAL A 14 20.39 24.42 -1.02
N LEU A 15 19.77 23.28 -1.33
CA LEU A 15 18.39 23.27 -1.82
C LEU A 15 17.39 23.63 -0.71
N GLY A 16 17.63 23.21 0.53
CA GLY A 16 16.80 23.60 1.66
C GLY A 16 16.79 25.12 1.86
N LEU A 17 17.95 25.78 1.78
CA LEU A 17 18.06 27.25 1.83
C LEU A 17 17.37 27.91 0.63
N ALA A 18 17.46 27.32 -0.57
CA ALA A 18 16.78 27.83 -1.75
C ALA A 18 15.23 27.80 -1.56
N PHE A 19 14.67 26.68 -1.06
CA PHE A 19 13.24 26.59 -0.77
C PHE A 19 12.81 27.57 0.33
N VAL A 20 13.60 27.72 1.39
CA VAL A 20 13.32 28.71 2.45
C VAL A 20 13.28 30.13 1.85
N ASN A 21 14.24 30.46 0.99
CA ASN A 21 14.27 31.79 0.36
C ASN A 21 13.05 32.03 -0.53
N VAL A 22 12.69 31.07 -1.39
CA VAL A 22 11.48 31.19 -2.24
C VAL A 22 10.22 31.25 -1.40
N GLY A 23 10.10 30.41 -0.35
CA GLY A 23 8.98 30.45 0.56
C GLY A 23 8.82 31.79 1.29
N ILE A 24 9.92 32.43 1.68
CA ILE A 24 9.89 33.78 2.27
C ILE A 24 9.43 34.80 1.22
N ASP A 25 9.84 34.67 -0.04
CA ASP A 25 9.44 35.58 -1.11
C ASP A 25 7.93 35.55 -1.38
N HIS A 26 7.27 34.42 -1.17
CA HIS A 26 5.80 34.34 -1.20
C HIS A 26 5.11 35.24 -0.19
N PHE A 27 5.75 35.57 0.93
CA PHE A 27 5.21 36.52 1.92
C PHE A 27 5.58 37.97 1.59
N ILE A 28 6.71 38.21 0.95
CA ILE A 28 7.18 39.54 0.62
C ILE A 28 6.50 40.09 -0.65
N HIS A 29 6.38 39.23 -1.68
CA HIS A 29 5.87 39.58 -3.00
C HIS A 29 4.72 38.65 -3.45
N PRO A 30 3.64 38.45 -2.66
CA PRO A 30 2.59 37.51 -3.00
C PRO A 30 1.89 37.82 -4.34
N SER A 31 1.78 39.09 -4.70
CA SER A 31 1.16 39.54 -5.95
C SER A 31 1.86 39.03 -7.21
N TRP A 32 3.13 38.63 -7.14
CA TRP A 32 3.85 38.05 -8.28
C TRP A 32 3.38 36.63 -8.60
N TYR A 33 2.90 35.91 -7.59
CA TYR A 33 2.49 34.50 -7.68
C TYR A 33 0.98 34.32 -7.81
N GLU A 34 0.16 35.32 -7.36
CA GLU A 34 -1.29 35.23 -7.41
C GLU A 34 -1.87 34.94 -8.81
N PRO A 35 -1.35 35.56 -9.92
CA PRO A 35 -1.90 35.35 -11.25
C PRO A 35 -1.79 33.90 -11.78
N ILE A 36 -0.79 33.13 -11.32
CA ILE A 36 -0.59 31.76 -11.78
C ILE A 36 -1.45 30.73 -11.04
N VAL A 37 -2.11 31.11 -9.95
CA VAL A 37 -3.01 30.22 -9.22
C VAL A 37 -4.27 29.98 -10.07
N PRO A 38 -4.66 28.70 -10.32
CA PRO A 38 -5.84 28.39 -11.12
C PRO A 38 -7.11 29.04 -10.52
N GLU A 39 -7.97 29.62 -11.38
CA GLU A 39 -9.20 30.31 -10.97
C GLU A 39 -10.20 29.41 -10.21
N ILE A 40 -10.13 28.09 -10.41
CA ILE A 40 -10.95 27.13 -9.69
C ILE A 40 -10.64 27.11 -8.16
N LEU A 41 -9.48 27.62 -7.77
CA LEU A 41 -9.07 27.70 -6.37
C LEU A 41 -9.48 29.08 -5.80
N PRO A 42 -10.35 29.12 -4.78
CA PRO A 42 -10.76 30.38 -4.18
C PRO A 42 -9.59 31.05 -3.46
N SER A 43 -9.53 32.38 -3.49
CA SER A 43 -8.51 33.17 -2.77
C SER A 43 -7.08 32.85 -3.15
N ALA A 44 -6.62 33.26 -4.34
CA ALA A 44 -5.26 33.02 -4.85
C ALA A 44 -4.19 33.37 -3.80
N ARG A 45 -4.33 34.48 -3.08
CA ARG A 45 -3.42 34.92 -2.03
C ARG A 45 -3.27 33.87 -0.90
N PHE A 46 -4.37 33.23 -0.50
CA PHE A 46 -4.32 32.17 0.53
C PHE A 46 -3.42 31.01 0.08
N TRP A 47 -3.54 30.56 -1.18
CA TRP A 47 -2.75 29.45 -1.71
C TRP A 47 -1.28 29.82 -1.87
N VAL A 48 -0.98 31.05 -2.28
CA VAL A 48 0.39 31.56 -2.35
C VAL A 48 1.03 31.58 -0.97
N LEU A 49 0.36 32.12 0.04
CA LEU A 49 0.90 32.16 1.40
C LEU A 49 1.03 30.76 2.01
N LEU A 50 0.06 29.87 1.75
CA LEU A 50 0.09 28.48 2.22
C LEU A 50 1.26 27.71 1.60
N SER A 51 1.52 27.88 0.30
CA SER A 51 2.70 27.24 -0.34
C SER A 51 4.00 27.77 0.26
N GLY A 52 4.10 29.08 0.54
CA GLY A 52 5.24 29.67 1.22
C GLY A 52 5.50 29.07 2.61
N VAL A 53 4.45 28.80 3.40
CA VAL A 53 4.60 28.10 4.70
C VAL A 53 5.21 26.70 4.49
N PHE A 54 4.72 25.93 3.52
CA PHE A 54 5.24 24.59 3.23
C PHE A 54 6.66 24.63 2.68
N GLU A 55 7.00 25.60 1.82
CA GLU A 55 8.36 25.76 1.29
C GLU A 55 9.36 26.06 2.39
N VAL A 56 9.05 26.98 3.30
CA VAL A 56 9.91 27.27 4.47
C VAL A 56 9.99 26.04 5.37
N GLY A 57 8.86 25.44 5.74
CA GLY A 57 8.82 24.30 6.65
C GLY A 57 9.60 23.09 6.14
N PHE A 58 9.31 22.66 4.92
CA PHE A 58 9.98 21.50 4.31
C PHE A 58 11.44 21.82 3.92
N GLY A 59 11.73 23.07 3.53
CA GLY A 59 13.11 23.53 3.29
C GLY A 59 13.96 23.40 4.53
N LEU A 60 13.49 23.86 5.70
CA LEU A 60 14.18 23.68 6.99
C LEU A 60 14.34 22.20 7.36
N MET A 61 13.31 21.38 7.12
CA MET A 61 13.40 19.94 7.36
C MET A 61 14.41 19.25 6.44
N LEU A 62 14.60 19.72 5.20
CA LEU A 62 15.59 19.21 4.26
C LEU A 62 17.04 19.47 4.71
N ILE A 63 17.29 20.62 5.35
CA ILE A 63 18.61 21.00 5.89
C ILE A 63 19.01 20.03 7.02
N LEU A 64 18.08 19.70 7.90
CA LEU A 64 18.36 18.90 9.11
C LEU A 64 18.44 17.40 8.77
N PRO A 65 19.55 16.70 9.06
CA PRO A 65 19.70 15.27 8.72
C PRO A 65 18.59 14.37 9.27
N LYS A 66 18.10 14.65 10.48
CA LYS A 66 17.07 13.84 11.18
C LYS A 66 15.69 13.93 10.52
N THR A 67 15.36 15.07 9.91
CA THR A 67 14.04 15.32 9.29
C THR A 67 14.12 15.33 7.76
N ARG A 68 15.30 15.14 7.19
CA ARG A 68 15.57 15.26 5.74
C ARG A 68 14.65 14.42 4.88
N THR A 69 14.46 13.16 5.21
CA THR A 69 13.56 12.25 4.44
C THR A 69 12.13 12.79 4.43
N LEU A 70 11.63 13.28 5.56
CA LEU A 70 10.28 13.85 5.64
C LEU A 70 10.18 15.18 4.90
N GLY A 71 11.20 16.06 5.01
CA GLY A 71 11.30 17.30 4.25
C GLY A 71 11.32 17.04 2.74
N SER A 72 12.14 16.07 2.30
CA SER A 72 12.18 15.66 0.88
C SER A 72 10.83 15.14 0.38
N LEU A 73 10.14 14.33 1.18
CA LEU A 73 8.81 13.83 0.83
C LEU A 73 7.81 14.98 0.68
N GLY A 74 7.81 15.92 1.64
CA GLY A 74 6.95 17.10 1.61
C GLY A 74 7.20 17.97 0.38
N ILE A 75 8.47 18.29 0.08
CA ILE A 75 8.84 19.06 -1.12
C ILE A 75 8.43 18.32 -2.40
N THR A 76 8.64 17.00 -2.49
CA THR A 76 8.26 16.22 -3.66
C THR A 76 6.76 16.35 -3.96
N TRP A 77 5.90 16.14 -2.97
CA TRP A 77 4.46 16.27 -3.13
C TRP A 77 4.03 17.71 -3.41
N MET A 78 4.67 18.67 -2.77
CA MET A 78 4.44 20.08 -3.02
C MET A 78 4.77 20.45 -4.47
N LEU A 79 5.94 20.05 -4.99
CA LEU A 79 6.31 20.29 -6.39
C LEU A 79 5.32 19.66 -7.37
N VAL A 80 4.84 18.44 -7.11
CA VAL A 80 3.80 17.80 -7.92
C VAL A 80 2.51 18.63 -7.91
N GLY A 81 2.09 19.13 -6.74
CA GLY A 81 0.90 19.99 -6.62
C GLY A 81 1.06 21.34 -7.29
N LEU A 82 2.21 21.99 -7.09
CA LEU A 82 2.51 23.32 -7.67
C LEU A 82 2.70 23.26 -9.20
N TYR A 83 2.94 22.07 -9.77
CA TYR A 83 2.96 21.94 -11.23
C TYR A 83 1.65 22.34 -11.88
N TRP A 84 0.52 22.22 -11.18
CA TRP A 84 -0.77 22.70 -11.67
C TRP A 84 -0.76 24.22 -11.92
N ALA A 85 -0.14 25.00 -11.06
CA ALA A 85 0.02 26.45 -11.28
C ALA A 85 0.91 26.74 -12.49
N ASN A 86 2.04 26.03 -12.61
CA ASN A 86 2.92 26.14 -13.79
C ASN A 86 2.22 25.74 -15.09
N PHE A 87 1.38 24.70 -15.06
CA PHE A 87 0.59 24.27 -16.21
C PHE A 87 -0.51 25.30 -16.54
N ASN A 88 -1.17 25.86 -15.53
CA ASN A 88 -2.15 26.94 -15.70
C ASN A 88 -1.53 28.17 -16.39
N MET A 89 -0.33 28.55 -15.96
CA MET A 89 0.41 29.65 -16.56
C MET A 89 0.73 29.38 -18.04
N TRP A 90 1.14 28.15 -18.39
CA TRP A 90 1.43 27.74 -19.76
C TRP A 90 0.16 27.72 -20.63
N TYR A 91 -0.88 27.06 -20.13
CA TYR A 91 -2.13 26.87 -20.91
C TYR A 91 -2.87 28.17 -21.19
N ASN A 92 -2.86 29.12 -20.25
CA ASN A 92 -3.57 30.39 -20.34
C ASN A 92 -2.67 31.58 -20.72
N ASP A 93 -1.41 31.35 -21.10
CA ASP A 93 -0.40 32.37 -21.44
C ASP A 93 -0.29 33.50 -20.40
N ILE A 94 -0.29 33.13 -19.10
CA ILE A 94 -0.25 34.08 -18.00
C ILE A 94 1.17 34.64 -17.82
N PRO A 95 1.37 35.97 -17.88
CA PRO A 95 2.69 36.54 -17.67
C PRO A 95 3.14 36.40 -16.21
N LEU A 96 4.42 36.14 -16.01
CA LEU A 96 5.05 36.22 -14.70
C LEU A 96 5.86 37.52 -14.62
N ASN A 97 5.50 38.39 -13.71
CA ASN A 97 6.11 39.73 -13.58
C ASN A 97 6.23 40.46 -14.93
N ASP A 98 5.06 40.62 -15.61
CA ASP A 98 4.89 41.27 -16.92
C ASP A 98 5.67 40.61 -18.09
N THR A 99 6.21 39.43 -17.90
CA THR A 99 6.96 38.70 -18.94
C THR A 99 6.18 37.48 -19.40
N HIS A 100 5.86 37.41 -20.70
CA HIS A 100 5.32 36.21 -21.35
C HIS A 100 6.46 35.27 -21.73
N TYR A 101 6.22 33.97 -21.54
CA TYR A 101 7.17 32.92 -21.86
C TYR A 101 6.60 32.05 -22.98
N ASP A 102 7.42 31.74 -23.97
CA ASP A 102 7.04 30.82 -25.05
C ASP A 102 7.05 29.33 -24.60
N ASP A 103 6.54 28.45 -25.43
CA ASP A 103 6.43 26.99 -25.17
C ASP A 103 7.77 26.37 -24.80
N PHE A 104 8.87 26.86 -25.39
CA PHE A 104 10.21 26.36 -25.10
C PHE A 104 10.57 26.55 -23.62
N TRP A 105 10.31 27.71 -23.05
CA TRP A 105 10.62 28.00 -21.65
C TRP A 105 9.71 27.23 -20.69
N HIS A 106 8.45 26.99 -21.06
CA HIS A 106 7.55 26.13 -20.29
C HIS A 106 7.99 24.67 -20.29
N ALA A 107 8.48 24.16 -21.42
CA ALA A 107 9.07 22.81 -21.51
C ALA A 107 10.36 22.70 -20.67
N ILE A 108 11.23 23.71 -20.70
CA ILE A 108 12.43 23.78 -19.84
C ILE A 108 12.03 23.76 -18.36
N ARG A 109 11.01 24.53 -17.97
CA ARG A 109 10.52 24.57 -16.60
C ARG A 109 10.00 23.21 -16.12
N LEU A 110 9.26 22.49 -16.96
CA LEU A 110 8.84 21.12 -16.69
C LEU A 110 10.04 20.19 -16.48
N LEU A 111 11.02 20.24 -17.36
CA LEU A 111 12.23 19.42 -17.26
C LEU A 111 12.98 19.70 -15.96
N ILE A 112 13.19 20.97 -15.63
CA ILE A 112 13.84 21.39 -14.38
C ILE A 112 13.08 20.86 -13.17
N GLN A 113 11.74 20.93 -13.18
CA GLN A 113 10.91 20.45 -12.08
C GLN A 113 11.02 18.93 -11.90
N ILE A 114 11.03 18.16 -12.99
CA ILE A 114 11.25 16.70 -12.94
C ILE A 114 12.64 16.40 -12.37
N LEU A 115 13.68 17.06 -12.85
CA LEU A 115 15.05 16.88 -12.33
C LEU A 115 15.16 17.25 -10.86
N LEU A 116 14.47 18.30 -10.43
CA LEU A 116 14.44 18.73 -9.03
C LEU A 116 13.75 17.68 -8.15
N ILE A 117 12.64 17.11 -8.60
CA ILE A 117 11.94 16.01 -7.89
C ILE A 117 12.87 14.80 -7.74
N VAL A 118 13.55 14.38 -8.82
CA VAL A 118 14.52 13.27 -8.78
C VAL A 118 15.66 13.57 -7.80
N LEU A 119 16.20 14.78 -7.82
CA LEU A 119 17.29 15.19 -6.93
C LEU A 119 16.84 15.23 -5.46
N ILE A 120 15.68 15.80 -5.17
CA ILE A 120 15.12 15.87 -3.81
C ILE A 120 14.84 14.47 -3.26
N THR A 121 14.26 13.57 -4.06
CA THR A 121 14.01 12.18 -3.65
C THR A 121 15.31 11.42 -3.40
N TRP A 122 16.36 11.66 -4.20
CA TRP A 122 17.68 11.10 -3.99
C TRP A 122 18.35 11.63 -2.70
N ILE A 123 18.25 12.94 -2.42
CA ILE A 123 18.75 13.55 -1.19
C ILE A 123 18.08 12.99 0.05
N GLY A 124 16.75 12.79 0.00
CA GLY A 124 15.94 12.24 1.09
C GLY A 124 16.03 10.73 1.25
N GLU A 125 16.80 10.04 0.42
CA GLU A 125 16.89 8.57 0.39
C GLU A 125 15.51 7.90 0.26
N ILE A 126 14.59 8.54 -0.47
CA ILE A 126 13.28 8.00 -0.78
C ILE A 126 13.45 6.94 -1.87
N THR A 127 12.68 5.86 -1.82
CA THR A 127 12.72 4.83 -2.88
C THR A 127 12.47 5.44 -4.27
N PRO A 128 13.25 5.07 -5.32
CA PRO A 128 14.19 3.94 -5.41
C PRO A 128 15.61 4.22 -4.91
N PHE A 129 15.90 5.41 -4.40
CA PHE A 129 17.26 5.87 -4.06
C PHE A 129 17.67 5.52 -2.61
N LYS A 130 16.82 4.88 -1.84
CA LYS A 130 17.18 4.40 -0.51
C LYS A 130 18.33 3.41 -0.65
N GLY A 131 19.51 3.80 -0.19
CA GLY A 131 20.65 2.91 -0.11
C GLY A 131 20.27 1.68 0.69
N LYS A 132 20.49 0.51 0.11
CA LYS A 132 20.23 -0.78 0.74
C LYS A 132 21.18 -0.91 1.93
N GLU A 133 20.82 -0.39 3.11
CA GLU A 133 21.37 -0.90 4.34
C GLU A 133 20.91 -2.36 4.41
N ARG A 134 21.87 -3.26 4.18
CA ARG A 134 21.69 -4.69 4.43
C ARG A 134 21.67 -4.90 5.94
N SER A 135 20.54 -4.73 6.57
CA SER A 135 20.08 -5.75 7.50
C SER A 135 19.65 -6.91 6.60
N ILE A 136 20.17 -8.09 6.82
CA ILE A 136 19.66 -9.31 6.21
C ILE A 136 18.38 -9.66 6.98
N ASP A 137 17.38 -8.79 6.89
CA ASP A 137 16.02 -9.16 7.22
C ASP A 137 15.53 -9.91 5.98
N ILE A 138 15.60 -11.23 6.04
CA ILE A 138 15.09 -12.11 4.99
C ILE A 138 13.59 -11.86 4.93
N MET A 139 13.17 -11.14 3.91
CA MET A 139 11.75 -10.92 3.63
C MET A 139 11.17 -12.21 3.08
N ASP A 140 10.26 -12.81 3.82
CA ASP A 140 9.47 -13.92 3.33
C ASP A 140 8.43 -13.42 2.34
N VAL A 141 8.41 -14.02 1.15
CA VAL A 141 7.46 -13.66 0.09
C VAL A 141 6.60 -14.87 -0.24
N PHE A 142 5.30 -14.67 -0.13
CA PHE A 142 4.29 -15.67 -0.50
C PHE A 142 3.53 -15.16 -1.71
N GLN A 143 3.35 -16.00 -2.71
CA GLN A 143 2.52 -15.67 -3.87
C GLN A 143 1.47 -16.76 -4.06
N GLY A 144 0.23 -16.35 -4.16
CA GLY A 144 -0.87 -17.29 -4.26
C GLY A 144 -2.23 -16.60 -4.25
N ARG A 145 -3.17 -17.26 -3.61
CA ARG A 145 -4.57 -16.82 -3.54
C ARG A 145 -5.09 -16.91 -2.11
N ILE A 146 -5.74 -15.86 -1.64
CA ILE A 146 -6.51 -15.86 -0.40
C ILE A 146 -7.98 -15.84 -0.76
N THR A 147 -8.71 -16.88 -0.35
CA THR A 147 -10.15 -17.03 -0.57
C THR A 147 -10.87 -17.00 0.77
N SER A 148 -11.85 -16.11 0.93
CA SER A 148 -12.57 -15.89 2.19
C SER A 148 -14.06 -15.94 1.99
N CYS A 149 -14.76 -16.71 2.82
CA CYS A 149 -16.21 -16.90 2.75
C CYS A 149 -16.80 -17.21 4.12
N GLY A 150 -17.97 -16.65 4.41
CA GLY A 150 -18.86 -17.13 5.47
C GLY A 150 -19.89 -18.09 4.92
N PHE A 151 -20.47 -18.93 5.79
CA PHE A 151 -21.48 -19.93 5.45
C PHE A 151 -22.76 -19.75 6.28
N GLU A 152 -23.84 -20.41 5.86
CA GLU A 152 -25.15 -20.33 6.56
C GLU A 152 -25.10 -20.88 7.98
N SER A 153 -24.22 -21.85 8.24
CA SER A 153 -23.92 -22.36 9.59
C SER A 153 -23.42 -21.30 10.56
N GLY A 154 -22.88 -20.16 10.05
CA GLY A 154 -22.17 -19.15 10.83
C GLY A 154 -20.64 -19.32 10.82
N ASP A 155 -20.14 -20.38 10.22
CA ASP A 155 -18.71 -20.61 10.04
C ASP A 155 -18.09 -19.63 9.04
N ARG A 156 -16.85 -19.22 9.28
CA ARG A 156 -16.08 -18.27 8.44
C ARG A 156 -14.74 -18.90 8.14
N ILE A 157 -14.45 -19.04 6.86
CA ILE A 157 -13.27 -19.76 6.39
C ILE A 157 -12.43 -18.84 5.51
N VAL A 158 -11.13 -18.81 5.78
CA VAL A 158 -10.12 -18.16 4.96
C VAL A 158 -9.10 -19.21 4.55
N VAL A 159 -8.95 -19.40 3.24
CA VAL A 159 -8.00 -20.35 2.64
C VAL A 159 -6.85 -19.57 2.02
N GLY A 160 -5.62 -19.88 2.42
CA GLY A 160 -4.40 -19.47 1.76
C GLY A 160 -3.90 -20.59 0.84
N ASP A 161 -3.96 -20.44 -0.48
CA ASP A 161 -3.39 -21.37 -1.46
C ASP A 161 -2.14 -20.74 -2.07
N TRP A 162 -0.97 -21.16 -1.59
CA TRP A 162 0.32 -20.56 -1.88
C TRP A 162 1.06 -21.36 -2.95
N ILE A 163 1.24 -20.77 -4.13
CA ILE A 163 1.97 -21.38 -5.26
C ILE A 163 3.47 -21.29 -5.02
N THR A 164 3.92 -20.18 -4.43
CA THR A 164 5.32 -19.89 -4.11
C THR A 164 5.42 -19.35 -2.69
N SER A 165 6.32 -19.92 -1.90
CA SER A 165 6.64 -19.45 -0.55
C SER A 165 8.06 -19.91 -0.16
N PRO A 166 8.61 -19.46 0.98
CA PRO A 166 9.85 -19.99 1.55
C PRO A 166 9.80 -21.51 1.86
N PHE A 167 8.58 -22.06 1.98
CA PHE A 167 8.33 -23.48 2.29
C PHE A 167 7.91 -24.31 1.07
N GLY A 168 7.98 -23.73 -0.15
CA GLY A 168 7.43 -24.32 -1.36
C GLY A 168 5.91 -24.08 -1.50
N LYS A 169 5.23 -24.95 -2.25
CA LYS A 169 3.79 -24.90 -2.44
C LYS A 169 3.08 -25.52 -1.24
N PHE A 170 2.10 -24.82 -0.69
CA PHE A 170 1.22 -25.36 0.36
C PHE A 170 -0.13 -24.61 0.40
N THR A 171 -1.07 -25.21 1.12
CA THR A 171 -2.37 -24.58 1.44
C THR A 171 -2.59 -24.66 2.94
N ASP A 172 -3.10 -23.57 3.52
CA ASP A 172 -3.55 -23.50 4.91
C ASP A 172 -4.98 -22.97 4.98
N ILE A 173 -5.68 -23.34 6.05
CA ILE A 173 -7.07 -22.96 6.28
C ILE A 173 -7.20 -22.35 7.67
N MET A 174 -7.70 -21.13 7.73
CA MET A 174 -8.06 -20.45 8.97
C MET A 174 -9.59 -20.49 9.10
N TRP A 175 -10.08 -21.20 10.08
CA TRP A 175 -11.50 -21.39 10.32
C TRP A 175 -11.92 -20.75 11.64
N ALA A 176 -12.84 -19.80 11.58
CA ALA A 176 -13.54 -19.28 12.75
C ALA A 176 -14.92 -19.91 12.83
N THR A 177 -15.18 -20.72 13.85
CA THR A 177 -16.47 -21.38 14.05
C THR A 177 -17.57 -20.37 14.38
N LYS A 178 -18.82 -20.79 14.33
CA LYS A 178 -19.98 -19.97 14.71
C LYS A 178 -19.90 -19.46 16.16
N GLU A 179 -19.25 -20.21 17.05
CA GLU A 179 -19.02 -19.84 18.46
C GLU A 179 -17.82 -18.90 18.62
N GLY A 180 -17.05 -18.64 17.54
CA GLY A 180 -15.90 -17.75 17.56
C GLY A 180 -14.56 -18.43 17.89
N LYS A 181 -14.51 -19.77 18.00
CA LYS A 181 -13.26 -20.53 18.13
C LYS A 181 -12.47 -20.45 16.82
N ARG A 182 -11.18 -20.15 16.92
CA ARG A 182 -10.28 -20.00 15.76
C ARG A 182 -9.42 -21.24 15.62
N ILE A 183 -9.55 -21.91 14.49
CA ILE A 183 -8.87 -23.17 14.18
C ILE A 183 -7.96 -22.93 12.97
N LEU A 184 -6.70 -23.36 13.08
CA LEU A 184 -5.78 -23.46 11.97
C LEU A 184 -5.72 -24.92 11.51
N ILE A 185 -5.92 -25.16 10.22
CA ILE A 185 -5.65 -26.44 9.58
C ILE A 185 -4.45 -26.24 8.64
N ALA A 186 -3.38 -27.02 8.85
CA ALA A 186 -2.14 -26.94 8.13
C ALA A 186 -1.65 -28.30 7.63
N PRO A 187 -0.92 -28.37 6.50
CA PRO A 187 -0.53 -29.64 5.89
C PRO A 187 0.60 -30.36 6.65
N ASN A 188 1.34 -29.67 7.50
CA ASN A 188 2.41 -30.21 8.33
C ASN A 188 2.78 -29.27 9.49
N ASN A 189 3.60 -29.78 10.42
CA ASN A 189 4.02 -29.01 11.60
C ASN A 189 4.83 -27.76 11.25
N GLN A 190 5.69 -27.80 10.23
CA GLN A 190 6.51 -26.66 9.84
C GLN A 190 5.63 -25.45 9.43
N ILE A 191 4.59 -25.70 8.63
CA ILE A 191 3.64 -24.67 8.20
C ILE A 191 2.79 -24.21 9.39
N SER A 192 2.31 -25.14 10.22
CA SER A 192 1.48 -24.79 11.39
C SER A 192 2.25 -23.89 12.37
N ASP A 193 3.51 -24.21 12.67
CA ASP A 193 4.35 -23.40 13.57
C ASP A 193 4.60 -22.01 13.01
N TYR A 194 4.88 -21.90 11.71
CA TYR A 194 5.09 -20.62 11.06
C TYR A 194 3.82 -19.76 11.10
N VAL A 195 2.67 -20.29 10.68
CA VAL A 195 1.40 -19.54 10.63
C VAL A 195 0.92 -19.15 12.03
N GLN A 196 1.08 -20.03 13.04
CA GLN A 196 0.80 -19.72 14.44
C GLN A 196 1.70 -18.61 15.00
N SER A 197 2.92 -18.50 14.52
CA SER A 197 3.81 -17.40 14.94
C SER A 197 3.31 -16.04 14.50
N LEU A 198 2.56 -15.98 13.41
CA LEU A 198 2.06 -14.74 12.79
C LEU A 198 0.65 -14.36 13.29
N TYR A 199 -0.20 -15.37 13.51
CA TYR A 199 -1.64 -15.19 13.77
C TYR A 199 -2.08 -15.89 15.07
N THR A 200 -3.32 -15.68 15.47
CA THR A 200 -3.85 -16.18 16.72
C THR A 200 -4.92 -17.24 16.48
N PHE A 201 -4.68 -18.43 17.02
CA PHE A 201 -5.59 -19.57 16.97
C PHE A 201 -5.80 -20.13 18.37
N ASP A 202 -6.96 -20.74 18.57
CA ASP A 202 -7.35 -21.43 19.81
C ASP A 202 -7.10 -22.93 19.69
N GLU A 203 -7.05 -23.44 18.44
CA GLU A 203 -6.74 -24.83 18.11
C GLU A 203 -5.96 -24.92 16.81
N VAL A 204 -5.13 -25.96 16.71
CA VAL A 204 -4.34 -26.24 15.50
C VAL A 204 -4.48 -27.73 15.16
N VAL A 205 -4.83 -27.99 13.91
CA VAL A 205 -5.00 -29.31 13.35
C VAL A 205 -4.00 -29.49 12.21
N VAL A 206 -3.25 -30.58 12.23
CA VAL A 206 -2.35 -30.94 11.13
C VAL A 206 -2.96 -32.12 10.40
N GLU A 207 -3.38 -31.88 9.15
CA GLU A 207 -4.00 -32.91 8.30
C GLU A 207 -3.63 -32.67 6.83
N GLU A 208 -3.73 -33.70 6.01
CA GLU A 208 -3.46 -33.61 4.58
C GLU A 208 -4.53 -32.74 3.90
N ILE A 209 -4.09 -31.76 3.12
CA ILE A 209 -4.96 -30.83 2.37
C ILE A 209 -4.73 -31.05 0.88
N SER A 210 -5.76 -31.51 0.19
CA SER A 210 -5.76 -31.69 -1.26
C SER A 210 -6.51 -30.56 -1.93
N VAL A 211 -5.87 -29.88 -2.92
CA VAL A 211 -6.46 -28.78 -3.65
C VAL A 211 -6.44 -29.05 -5.14
N THR A 212 -7.60 -28.89 -5.78
CA THR A 212 -7.76 -28.94 -7.22
C THR A 212 -8.26 -27.59 -7.70
N ASN A 213 -7.41 -26.87 -8.44
CA ASN A 213 -7.77 -25.60 -9.07
C ASN A 213 -8.35 -25.86 -10.47
N PHE A 214 -9.42 -25.17 -10.82
CA PHE A 214 -10.06 -25.17 -12.14
C PHE A 214 -10.38 -23.75 -12.59
N GLU A 215 -10.79 -23.57 -13.81
CA GLU A 215 -11.09 -22.23 -14.32
C GLU A 215 -12.24 -21.58 -13.54
N GLY A 216 -11.94 -20.45 -12.89
CA GLY A 216 -12.89 -19.70 -12.08
C GLY A 216 -13.28 -20.34 -10.75
N GLY A 217 -12.48 -21.30 -10.23
CA GLY A 217 -12.78 -21.93 -8.94
C GLY A 217 -11.67 -22.80 -8.38
N MET A 218 -11.95 -23.33 -7.19
CA MET A 218 -11.11 -24.34 -6.50
C MET A 218 -11.97 -25.30 -5.71
N LYS A 219 -11.52 -26.52 -5.60
CA LYS A 219 -12.03 -27.54 -4.68
C LYS A 219 -10.92 -27.92 -3.71
N LEU A 220 -11.25 -27.95 -2.42
CA LEU A 220 -10.34 -28.31 -1.35
C LEU A 220 -10.96 -29.42 -0.53
N THR A 221 -10.18 -30.43 -0.19
CA THR A 221 -10.59 -31.55 0.63
C THR A 221 -9.53 -31.81 1.69
N SER A 222 -9.96 -31.93 2.93
CA SER A 222 -9.18 -32.40 4.05
C SER A 222 -10.02 -33.37 4.89
N GLU A 223 -9.50 -33.89 5.99
CA GLU A 223 -10.24 -34.78 6.88
C GLU A 223 -11.45 -34.03 7.49
N SER A 224 -11.23 -32.79 7.95
CA SER A 224 -12.25 -31.97 8.63
C SER A 224 -13.15 -31.19 7.68
N LEU A 225 -12.68 -30.83 6.48
CA LEU A 225 -13.34 -29.88 5.59
C LEU A 225 -13.38 -30.35 4.13
N ASN A 226 -14.53 -30.11 3.50
CA ASN A 226 -14.68 -30.25 2.05
C ASN A 226 -15.30 -28.96 1.48
N LEU A 227 -14.54 -28.20 0.72
CA LEU A 227 -14.89 -26.86 0.26
C LEU A 227 -14.88 -26.80 -1.27
N GLU A 228 -15.86 -26.15 -1.87
CA GLU A 228 -15.83 -25.78 -3.28
C GLU A 228 -16.17 -24.30 -3.42
N TYR A 229 -15.34 -23.58 -4.15
CA TYR A 229 -15.51 -22.16 -4.45
C TYR A 229 -15.54 -21.91 -5.94
N ARG A 230 -16.45 -21.02 -6.37
CA ARG A 230 -16.48 -20.44 -7.71
C ARG A 230 -16.48 -18.93 -7.62
N TRP A 231 -15.69 -18.27 -8.45
CA TRP A 231 -15.57 -16.81 -8.47
C TRP A 231 -15.68 -16.23 -9.88
N SER A 232 -15.99 -14.95 -9.94
CA SER A 232 -16.04 -14.19 -11.18
C SER A 232 -14.62 -13.94 -11.73
N ARG A 233 -14.51 -13.49 -12.99
CA ARG A 233 -13.24 -13.12 -13.62
C ARG A 233 -12.44 -12.12 -12.77
N GLY A 234 -13.13 -11.25 -12.01
CA GLY A 234 -12.52 -10.28 -11.13
C GLY A 234 -11.90 -9.08 -11.85
N TRP A 235 -11.43 -8.15 -11.03
CA TRP A 235 -10.74 -6.93 -11.46
C TRP A 235 -9.25 -7.04 -11.12
N THR A 236 -8.40 -6.79 -12.12
CA THR A 236 -6.93 -6.83 -12.00
C THR A 236 -6.40 -5.42 -11.77
N ILE A 237 -5.47 -5.27 -10.83
CA ILE A 237 -4.76 -4.01 -10.60
C ILE A 237 -3.55 -3.99 -11.54
N PRO A 238 -3.50 -3.09 -12.55
CA PRO A 238 -2.60 -3.24 -13.71
C PRO A 238 -1.18 -2.72 -13.50
N PHE A 239 -0.79 -2.32 -12.29
CA PHE A 239 0.52 -1.72 -12.02
C PHE A 239 1.19 -2.29 -10.77
N SER A 240 2.53 -2.33 -10.79
CA SER A 240 3.32 -2.69 -9.61
C SER A 240 3.31 -1.56 -8.57
N ARG A 241 3.21 -1.91 -7.31
CA ARG A 241 3.09 -0.96 -6.20
C ARG A 241 4.23 -1.18 -5.20
N SER A 242 4.78 -0.07 -4.69
CA SER A 242 5.75 -0.14 -3.61
C SER A 242 5.08 -0.56 -2.30
N LEU A 243 5.83 -1.20 -1.39
CA LEU A 243 5.33 -1.55 -0.05
C LEU A 243 4.84 -0.32 0.71
N PHE A 244 5.44 0.84 0.48
CA PHE A 244 4.98 2.11 1.06
C PHE A 244 3.58 2.50 0.54
N PHE A 245 3.33 2.39 -0.77
CA PHE A 245 2.01 2.67 -1.35
C PHE A 245 0.95 1.71 -0.81
N ILE A 246 1.29 0.41 -0.69
CA ILE A 246 0.40 -0.61 -0.11
C ILE A 246 0.07 -0.28 1.36
N ALA A 247 1.08 0.12 2.15
CA ALA A 247 0.90 0.44 3.56
C ALA A 247 0.09 1.73 3.82
N THR A 248 0.08 2.67 2.89
CA THR A 248 -0.55 3.98 3.04
C THR A 248 -1.84 4.11 2.24
N VAL A 249 -1.71 4.35 0.94
CA VAL A 249 -2.84 4.63 0.05
C VAL A 249 -3.77 3.43 -0.08
N GLU A 250 -3.21 2.26 -0.45
CA GLU A 250 -4.02 1.05 -0.65
C GLU A 250 -4.68 0.59 0.66
N SER A 251 -3.97 0.68 1.79
CA SER A 251 -4.52 0.33 3.10
C SER A 251 -5.69 1.22 3.52
N LEU A 252 -5.64 2.51 3.18
CA LEU A 252 -6.74 3.44 3.44
C LEU A 252 -7.98 3.06 2.61
N PHE A 253 -7.81 2.82 1.30
CA PHE A 253 -8.89 2.39 0.42
C PHE A 253 -9.46 1.02 0.83
N ALA A 254 -8.59 0.04 1.16
CA ALA A 254 -9.01 -1.27 1.62
C ALA A 254 -9.87 -1.18 2.90
N LYS A 255 -9.47 -0.31 3.83
CA LYS A 255 -10.25 -0.07 5.06
C LYS A 255 -11.61 0.56 4.78
N LEU A 256 -11.67 1.57 3.90
CA LEU A 256 -12.91 2.29 3.60
C LEU A 256 -13.93 1.43 2.81
N PHE A 257 -13.48 0.69 1.80
CA PHE A 257 -14.37 -0.02 0.88
C PHE A 257 -14.60 -1.49 1.24
N PHE A 258 -13.62 -2.15 1.88
CA PHE A 258 -13.68 -3.58 2.17
C PHE A 258 -13.62 -3.91 3.66
N GLY A 259 -13.33 -2.94 4.53
CA GLY A 259 -13.16 -3.14 5.97
C GLY A 259 -11.89 -3.91 6.34
N THR A 260 -10.91 -4.02 5.43
CA THR A 260 -9.66 -4.77 5.58
C THR A 260 -8.46 -3.83 5.67
N ARG A 261 -7.28 -4.35 6.04
CA ARG A 261 -6.02 -3.62 6.01
C ARG A 261 -5.02 -4.39 5.15
N THR A 262 -4.28 -3.69 4.32
CA THR A 262 -3.22 -4.29 3.48
C THR A 262 -1.83 -4.24 4.12
N HIS A 263 -1.71 -3.63 5.30
CA HIS A 263 -0.46 -3.57 6.07
C HIS A 263 -0.74 -3.56 7.57
N GLY A 264 0.13 -4.24 8.31
CA GLY A 264 0.11 -4.26 9.78
C GLY A 264 1.28 -5.01 10.38
N VAL A 265 1.14 -5.30 11.69
CA VAL A 265 2.14 -6.03 12.46
C VAL A 265 1.52 -7.33 12.93
N THR A 266 2.23 -8.43 12.71
CA THR A 266 1.83 -9.78 13.11
C THR A 266 2.02 -10.00 14.61
N LYS A 267 1.52 -11.10 15.15
CA LYS A 267 1.62 -11.49 16.57
C LYS A 267 3.06 -11.50 17.08
N ASN A 268 4.01 -11.95 16.27
CA ASN A 268 5.44 -12.01 16.62
C ASN A 268 6.22 -10.70 16.35
N GLY A 269 5.52 -9.61 15.97
CA GLY A 269 6.12 -8.29 15.76
C GLY A 269 6.67 -8.03 14.34
N ARG A 270 6.57 -9.00 13.43
CA ARG A 270 6.97 -8.83 12.03
C ARG A 270 5.98 -7.92 11.28
N LYS A 271 6.48 -7.15 10.32
CA LYS A 271 5.63 -6.33 9.44
C LYS A 271 5.15 -7.16 8.26
N GLU A 272 3.88 -7.01 7.93
CA GLU A 272 3.26 -7.76 6.84
C GLU A 272 2.52 -6.83 5.89
N TRP A 273 2.62 -7.11 4.58
CA TRP A 273 1.96 -6.38 3.48
C TRP A 273 1.25 -7.35 2.55
N TYR A 274 0.01 -7.06 2.22
CA TYR A 274 -0.79 -7.76 1.22
C TYR A 274 -0.86 -6.93 -0.07
N ALA A 275 -0.08 -7.29 -1.09
CA ALA A 275 -0.18 -6.71 -2.42
C ALA A 275 -1.22 -7.48 -3.23
N ILE A 276 -2.42 -6.93 -3.37
CA ILE A 276 -3.53 -7.57 -4.09
C ILE A 276 -3.37 -7.34 -5.59
N ASP A 277 -3.15 -8.38 -6.38
CA ASP A 277 -3.01 -8.28 -7.83
C ASP A 277 -4.37 -8.40 -8.55
N ARG A 278 -5.30 -9.22 -8.02
CA ARG A 278 -6.66 -9.36 -8.54
C ARG A 278 -7.67 -9.62 -7.42
N ILE A 279 -8.86 -9.03 -7.53
CA ILE A 279 -9.99 -9.27 -6.64
C ILE A 279 -11.13 -9.86 -7.45
N SER A 280 -11.64 -11.01 -7.02
CA SER A 280 -12.79 -11.70 -7.59
C SER A 280 -13.86 -11.89 -6.53
N SER A 281 -15.13 -11.66 -6.91
CA SER A 281 -16.26 -11.98 -6.04
C SER A 281 -16.57 -13.46 -6.11
N ILE A 282 -16.82 -14.12 -4.99
CA ILE A 282 -17.30 -15.50 -4.96
C ILE A 282 -18.74 -15.54 -5.46
N THR A 283 -18.96 -16.27 -6.54
CA THR A 283 -20.28 -16.44 -7.15
C THR A 283 -21.04 -17.59 -6.51
N ASN A 284 -20.35 -18.69 -6.18
CA ASN A 284 -20.90 -19.83 -5.46
C ASN A 284 -19.86 -20.39 -4.48
N ALA A 285 -20.34 -20.91 -3.34
CA ALA A 285 -19.51 -21.67 -2.40
C ALA A 285 -20.39 -22.70 -1.69
N SER A 286 -19.79 -23.88 -1.44
CA SER A 286 -20.34 -24.92 -0.59
C SER A 286 -19.25 -25.42 0.37
N ALA A 287 -19.66 -25.81 1.56
CA ALA A 287 -18.79 -26.36 2.58
C ALA A 287 -19.46 -27.52 3.31
N ILE A 288 -18.74 -28.61 3.48
CA ILE A 288 -19.03 -29.69 4.40
C ILE A 288 -17.98 -29.61 5.51
N ILE A 289 -18.43 -29.42 6.74
CA ILE A 289 -17.58 -29.23 7.93
C ILE A 289 -17.89 -30.38 8.89
N ASN A 290 -16.91 -31.21 9.22
CA ASN A 290 -17.13 -32.37 10.09
C ASN A 290 -18.34 -33.23 9.65
N SER A 291 -18.42 -33.50 8.33
CA SER A 291 -19.50 -34.26 7.69
C SER A 291 -20.88 -33.60 7.75
N GLN A 292 -20.99 -32.33 8.16
CA GLN A 292 -22.23 -31.56 8.17
C GLN A 292 -22.20 -30.50 7.06
N ASP A 293 -23.29 -30.33 6.35
CA ASP A 293 -23.46 -29.28 5.38
C ASP A 293 -23.54 -27.90 6.07
N ALA A 294 -22.63 -27.02 5.79
CA ALA A 294 -22.59 -25.65 6.33
C ALA A 294 -23.51 -24.68 5.58
N GLY A 295 -24.20 -25.15 4.54
CA GLY A 295 -25.06 -24.35 3.70
C GLY A 295 -24.33 -23.47 2.69
N GLY A 296 -25.08 -22.55 2.06
CA GLY A 296 -24.58 -21.66 1.04
C GLY A 296 -23.72 -20.52 1.59
N LYS A 297 -23.03 -19.81 0.65
CA LYS A 297 -22.22 -18.65 1.00
C LYS A 297 -22.99 -17.53 1.68
N ARG A 298 -22.37 -16.89 2.67
CA ARG A 298 -22.87 -15.71 3.38
C ARG A 298 -21.77 -14.67 3.57
N PRO A 299 -22.12 -13.39 3.74
CA PRO A 299 -21.16 -12.38 4.18
C PRO A 299 -20.61 -12.71 5.57
N MET A 300 -19.32 -12.43 5.77
CA MET A 300 -18.67 -12.52 7.09
C MET A 300 -19.03 -11.27 7.91
N LYS A 301 -20.15 -11.32 8.63
CA LYS A 301 -20.63 -10.18 9.44
C LYS A 301 -19.78 -9.97 10.69
N GLU A 302 -19.37 -11.06 11.32
CA GLU A 302 -18.55 -11.05 12.52
C GLU A 302 -17.07 -11.20 12.19
N PRO A 303 -16.18 -10.50 12.91
CA PRO A 303 -14.75 -10.58 12.68
C PRO A 303 -14.20 -11.96 13.06
N CYS A 304 -13.23 -12.45 12.28
CA CYS A 304 -12.54 -13.72 12.57
C CYS A 304 -11.47 -13.58 13.66
N LYS A 305 -10.86 -12.40 13.78
CA LYS A 305 -9.82 -12.04 14.77
C LYS A 305 -8.58 -12.94 14.71
N PHE A 306 -8.18 -13.36 13.52
CA PHE A 306 -6.94 -14.12 13.34
C PHE A 306 -5.68 -13.25 13.53
N GLY A 307 -5.70 -12.01 13.03
CA GLY A 307 -4.56 -11.11 13.07
C GLY A 307 -4.94 -9.63 12.99
N PHE A 308 -4.01 -8.80 12.48
CA PHE A 308 -4.19 -7.33 12.40
C PHE A 308 -5.23 -6.89 11.35
N SER A 309 -5.54 -7.75 10.40
CA SER A 309 -6.52 -7.49 9.34
C SER A 309 -7.64 -8.52 9.36
N GLU A 310 -8.85 -8.03 9.15
CA GLU A 310 -10.00 -8.91 8.92
C GLU A 310 -10.13 -9.23 7.43
N ALA A 311 -10.65 -10.41 7.12
CA ALA A 311 -11.03 -10.75 5.76
C ALA A 311 -12.17 -9.84 5.27
N PRO A 312 -12.32 -9.61 3.95
CA PRO A 312 -13.41 -8.81 3.40
C PRO A 312 -14.78 -9.34 3.86
N LYS A 313 -15.70 -8.44 4.25
CA LYS A 313 -17.06 -8.83 4.65
C LYS A 313 -17.83 -9.57 3.55
N LYS A 314 -17.60 -9.19 2.27
CA LYS A 314 -18.18 -9.89 1.12
C LYS A 314 -17.27 -11.06 0.73
N PRO A 315 -17.82 -12.25 0.50
CA PRO A 315 -17.06 -13.40 0.02
C PRO A 315 -16.24 -13.07 -1.20
N SER A 316 -14.93 -13.28 -1.12
CA SER A 316 -13.99 -12.86 -2.15
C SER A 316 -12.80 -13.83 -2.29
N SER A 317 -12.20 -13.83 -3.47
CA SER A 317 -10.97 -14.56 -3.77
C SER A 317 -9.98 -13.60 -4.42
N CYS A 318 -8.81 -13.44 -3.80
CA CYS A 318 -7.80 -12.46 -4.18
C CYS A 318 -6.51 -13.15 -4.61
N GLU A 319 -5.98 -12.83 -5.78
CA GLU A 319 -4.59 -13.11 -6.10
C GLU A 319 -3.72 -12.11 -5.35
N VAL A 320 -2.74 -12.60 -4.62
CA VAL A 320 -1.99 -11.79 -3.67
C VAL A 320 -0.51 -12.17 -3.63
N ARG A 321 0.32 -11.17 -3.40
CA ARG A 321 1.70 -11.33 -2.92
C ARG A 321 1.80 -10.79 -1.52
N THR A 322 2.08 -11.67 -0.57
CA THR A 322 2.29 -11.29 0.84
C THR A 322 3.77 -11.17 1.11
N HIS A 323 4.17 -10.06 1.72
CA HIS A 323 5.54 -9.77 2.13
C HIS A 323 5.60 -9.68 3.65
N ILE A 324 6.51 -10.45 4.30
CA ILE A 324 6.65 -10.51 5.77
C ILE A 324 8.11 -10.23 6.13
N LEU A 325 8.35 -9.13 6.89
CA LEU A 325 9.67 -8.63 7.26
C LEU A 325 9.86 -8.61 8.79
#